data_5aa69f6fb3c8c46d289ddd9391d6dc24
#
_entry.id   5aa69f6fb3c8c46d289ddd9391d6dc24
#
_cell.length_a   1.000
_cell.length_b   1.000
_cell.length_c   1.000
_cell.angle_alpha   90.00
_cell.angle_beta   90.00
_cell.angle_gamma   90.00
#
_symmetry.space_group_name_H-M   'P 1'
#
loop_
_entity.id
_entity.type
_entity.pdbx_description
1 polymer ?
#
loop_
_entity_poly.entity_id
_entity_poly.type
_entity_poly.pdbx_seq_one_letter_code
_entity_poly.pdbx_strand_id
1 'polypeptide(L)'
;PCSSDNEEAVMEYARRLADLQEQVKDQIFIVMRVYTAKPRTNGDGYKGLMHQPDTHAAPSFVDGLKAVRHLHYRVITETGLTTADELLYPASLPYVEDLISYHAIGARSVEDQEHRFVSSGISAPTGMKNPTSGNLSVMFNAIYAAQHPQNFLFNAQAVETSGNPLAHAILRGGLDASGKNIPNYHYEDLLA
;
A
#
# COMPACT_ATOMS: atom_id res chain seq x y z
N PRO A 1 -4.37 10.85 0.87
CA PRO A 1 -5.45 10.50 -0.05
C PRO A 1 -5.71 8.99 -0.06
N CYS A 2 -6.96 8.59 -0.34
CA CYS A 2 -7.34 7.17 -0.33
C CYS A 2 -7.78 6.64 -1.71
N SER A 3 -7.84 7.46 -2.74
CA SER A 3 -8.29 7.08 -4.08
C SER A 3 -7.67 7.92 -5.16
N SER A 4 -7.04 9.03 -4.79
CA SER A 4 -6.37 9.99 -5.67
C SER A 4 -7.24 10.43 -6.86
N ASP A 5 -8.52 10.64 -6.59
CA ASP A 5 -9.55 11.01 -7.55
C ASP A 5 -9.52 12.50 -7.96
N ASN A 6 -8.72 13.28 -7.24
CA ASN A 6 -8.50 14.69 -7.54
C ASN A 6 -7.00 15.00 -7.41
N GLU A 7 -6.33 15.13 -8.54
CA GLU A 7 -4.89 15.32 -8.60
C GLU A 7 -4.44 16.62 -7.94
N GLU A 8 -5.15 17.74 -8.15
CA GLU A 8 -4.78 19.02 -7.55
C GLU A 8 -4.89 19.00 -6.02
N ALA A 9 -5.91 18.31 -5.48
CA ALA A 9 -6.04 18.13 -4.04
C ALA A 9 -4.90 17.25 -3.47
N VAL A 10 -4.44 16.25 -4.23
CA VAL A 10 -3.28 15.43 -3.85
C VAL A 10 -2.01 16.27 -3.84
N MET A 11 -1.81 17.10 -4.87
CA MET A 11 -0.63 17.96 -4.97
C MET A 11 -0.61 19.06 -3.91
N GLU A 12 -1.76 19.65 -3.59
CA GLU A 12 -1.87 20.61 -2.49
C GLU A 12 -1.51 19.95 -1.14
N TYR A 13 -2.01 18.73 -0.91
CA TYR A 13 -1.63 17.95 0.28
C TYR A 13 -0.12 17.64 0.30
N ALA A 14 0.47 17.30 -0.86
CA ALA A 14 1.90 17.03 -0.98
C ALA A 14 2.74 18.27 -0.63
N ARG A 15 2.39 19.45 -1.12
CA ARG A 15 3.10 20.70 -0.81
C ARG A 15 3.07 21.01 0.69
N ARG A 16 1.90 20.87 1.33
CA ARG A 16 1.79 21.06 2.79
C ARG A 16 2.61 20.04 3.59
N LEU A 17 2.68 18.79 3.13
CA LEU A 17 3.55 17.80 3.76
C LEU A 17 5.03 18.10 3.56
N ALA A 18 5.42 18.63 2.41
CA ALA A 18 6.81 19.03 2.17
C ALA A 18 7.22 20.19 3.09
N ASP A 19 6.36 21.20 3.27
CA ASP A 19 6.57 22.28 4.21
C ASP A 19 6.69 21.77 5.65
N LEU A 20 5.89 20.78 6.03
CA LEU A 20 5.97 20.13 7.33
C LEU A 20 7.26 19.31 7.47
N GLN A 21 7.65 18.56 6.41
CA GLN A 21 8.90 17.79 6.42
C GLN A 21 10.11 18.69 6.73
N GLU A 22 10.18 19.85 6.15
CA GLU A 22 11.28 20.81 6.45
C GLU A 22 11.32 21.24 7.92
N GLN A 23 10.17 21.34 8.59
CA GLN A 23 10.08 21.72 9.99
C GLN A 23 10.46 20.59 10.95
N VAL A 24 10.28 19.32 10.55
CA VAL A 24 10.45 18.15 11.44
C VAL A 24 11.55 17.19 10.98
N LYS A 25 12.30 17.51 9.91
CA LYS A 25 13.26 16.61 9.25
C LYS A 25 14.35 16.03 10.15
N ASP A 26 14.67 16.75 11.23
CA ASP A 26 15.66 16.30 12.21
C ASP A 26 15.10 15.25 13.20
N GLN A 27 13.80 15.02 13.19
CA GLN A 27 13.11 14.14 14.12
C GLN A 27 12.28 13.06 13.41
N ILE A 28 11.66 13.41 12.27
CA ILE A 28 10.70 12.53 11.56
C ILE A 28 10.98 12.60 10.06
N PHE A 29 11.04 11.43 9.43
CA PHE A 29 11.03 11.29 7.98
C PHE A 29 9.62 11.01 7.50
N ILE A 30 9.07 11.89 6.65
CA ILE A 30 7.71 11.77 6.13
C ILE A 30 7.73 11.04 4.77
N VAL A 31 6.98 9.93 4.69
CA VAL A 31 6.65 9.26 3.43
C VAL A 31 5.19 9.56 3.11
N MET A 32 4.94 10.19 1.96
CA MET A 32 3.58 10.57 1.60
C MET A 32 2.77 9.37 1.13
N ARG A 33 1.64 9.13 1.76
CA ARG A 33 0.69 8.13 1.31
C ARG A 33 -0.09 8.64 0.09
N VAL A 34 0.17 8.05 -1.07
CA VAL A 34 -0.54 8.29 -2.34
C VAL A 34 -1.25 7.02 -2.75
N TYR A 35 -2.40 6.72 -2.14
CA TYR A 35 -3.13 5.50 -2.46
C TYR A 35 -3.99 5.71 -3.71
N THR A 36 -3.70 4.92 -4.73
CA THR A 36 -4.25 5.08 -6.07
C THR A 36 -5.33 4.07 -6.42
N ALA A 37 -5.52 3.05 -5.60
CA ALA A 37 -6.56 2.04 -5.77
C ALA A 37 -7.32 1.79 -4.47
N LYS A 38 -8.59 1.41 -4.60
CA LYS A 38 -9.46 1.06 -3.47
C LYS A 38 -10.01 -0.36 -3.60
N PRO A 39 -9.88 -1.20 -2.57
CA PRO A 39 -10.54 -2.49 -2.55
C PRO A 39 -12.06 -2.28 -2.40
N ARG A 40 -12.82 -2.76 -3.39
CA ARG A 40 -14.29 -2.78 -3.41
C ARG A 40 -14.74 -4.22 -3.53
N THR A 41 -14.98 -4.85 -2.40
CA THR A 41 -15.28 -6.31 -2.33
C THR A 41 -16.57 -6.70 -3.03
N ASN A 42 -17.58 -5.81 -3.07
CA ASN A 42 -18.81 -6.00 -3.83
C ASN A 42 -18.76 -5.46 -5.26
N GLY A 43 -17.62 -4.85 -5.66
CA GLY A 43 -17.46 -4.29 -7.00
C GLY A 43 -18.08 -2.91 -7.24
N ASP A 44 -18.82 -2.37 -6.27
CA ASP A 44 -19.54 -1.11 -6.43
C ASP A 44 -18.69 0.12 -6.05
N GLY A 45 -18.98 1.24 -6.71
CA GLY A 45 -18.39 2.54 -6.45
C GLY A 45 -17.01 2.74 -7.09
N TYR A 46 -16.49 3.95 -6.95
CA TYR A 46 -15.21 4.36 -7.51
C TYR A 46 -14.05 3.54 -6.90
N LYS A 47 -13.23 2.96 -7.76
CA LYS A 47 -12.16 2.04 -7.39
C LYS A 47 -10.76 2.68 -7.35
N GLY A 48 -10.69 3.99 -7.53
CA GLY A 48 -9.43 4.75 -7.50
C GLY A 48 -8.87 5.06 -8.88
N LEU A 49 -7.82 5.90 -8.88
CA LEU A 49 -7.14 6.42 -10.07
C LEU A 49 -6.67 5.30 -11.01
N MET A 50 -6.16 4.19 -10.44
CA MET A 50 -5.65 3.06 -11.22
C MET A 50 -6.72 2.40 -12.11
N HIS A 51 -7.97 2.41 -11.68
CA HIS A 51 -9.08 1.82 -12.45
C HIS A 51 -9.72 2.78 -13.43
N GLN A 52 -9.87 4.02 -13.01
CA GLN A 52 -10.68 5.00 -13.70
C GLN A 52 -10.09 6.39 -13.49
N PRO A 53 -9.04 6.76 -14.27
CA PRO A 53 -8.37 8.04 -14.15
C PRO A 53 -9.30 9.23 -14.53
N ASP A 54 -10.24 9.02 -15.45
CA ASP A 54 -11.33 9.94 -15.73
C ASP A 54 -12.64 9.36 -15.18
N THR A 55 -13.22 10.03 -14.17
CA THR A 55 -14.45 9.58 -13.52
C THR A 55 -15.68 9.65 -14.44
N HIS A 56 -15.60 10.35 -15.56
CA HIS A 56 -16.66 10.49 -16.57
C HIS A 56 -16.51 9.54 -17.76
N ALA A 57 -15.34 8.84 -17.86
CA ALA A 57 -15.08 7.88 -18.92
C ALA A 57 -15.24 6.43 -18.44
N ALA A 58 -15.22 5.49 -19.37
CA ALA A 58 -15.16 4.06 -19.04
C ALA A 58 -13.86 3.71 -18.32
N PRO A 59 -13.86 2.72 -17.40
CA PRO A 59 -12.64 2.26 -16.75
C PRO A 59 -11.55 1.81 -17.73
N SER A 60 -10.29 2.21 -17.46
CA SER A 60 -9.13 1.86 -18.28
C SER A 60 -7.92 1.64 -17.38
N PHE A 61 -7.48 0.40 -17.22
CA PHE A 61 -6.27 0.09 -16.44
C PHE A 61 -4.98 0.63 -17.08
N VAL A 62 -4.90 0.66 -18.39
CA VAL A 62 -3.71 1.17 -19.11
C VAL A 62 -3.53 2.66 -18.84
N ASP A 63 -4.61 3.42 -18.97
CA ASP A 63 -4.56 4.87 -18.69
C ASP A 63 -4.47 5.12 -17.18
N GLY A 64 -5.07 4.25 -16.36
CA GLY A 64 -4.93 4.26 -14.91
C GLY A 64 -3.47 4.09 -14.47
N LEU A 65 -2.73 3.12 -14.99
CA LEU A 65 -1.31 2.92 -14.69
C LEU A 65 -0.45 4.13 -15.11
N LYS A 66 -0.75 4.73 -16.28
CA LYS A 66 -0.08 5.98 -16.70
C LYS A 66 -0.35 7.13 -15.72
N ALA A 67 -1.62 7.29 -15.31
CA ALA A 67 -2.02 8.33 -14.36
C ALA A 67 -1.40 8.12 -12.97
N VAL A 68 -1.33 6.88 -12.49
CA VAL A 68 -0.65 6.51 -11.24
C VAL A 68 0.83 6.90 -11.29
N ARG A 69 1.54 6.48 -12.33
CA ARG A 69 2.96 6.85 -12.52
C ARG A 69 3.14 8.36 -12.57
N HIS A 70 2.30 9.05 -13.34
CA HIS A 70 2.34 10.51 -13.47
C HIS A 70 2.17 11.18 -12.10
N LEU A 71 1.19 10.77 -11.32
CA LEU A 71 0.92 11.36 -10.01
C LEU A 71 2.07 11.13 -9.01
N HIS A 72 2.60 9.91 -8.91
CA HIS A 72 3.77 9.63 -8.06
C HIS A 72 4.98 10.45 -8.51
N TYR A 73 5.25 10.48 -9.82
CA TYR A 73 6.34 11.27 -10.38
C TYR A 73 6.22 12.77 -10.04
N ARG A 74 5.01 13.34 -10.18
CA ARG A 74 4.75 14.74 -9.81
C ARG A 74 5.02 14.99 -8.32
N VAL A 75 4.50 14.14 -7.44
CA VAL A 75 4.74 14.28 -6.00
C VAL A 75 6.24 14.31 -5.71
N ILE A 76 7.00 13.35 -6.24
CA ILE A 76 8.44 13.24 -6.00
C ILE A 76 9.18 14.47 -6.55
N THR A 77 8.93 14.84 -7.80
CA THR A 77 9.70 15.90 -8.49
C THR A 77 9.34 17.31 -8.05
N GLU A 78 8.06 17.57 -7.72
CA GLU A 78 7.59 18.88 -7.33
C GLU A 78 7.80 19.17 -5.83
N THR A 79 7.90 18.14 -4.99
CA THR A 79 7.94 18.32 -3.52
C THR A 79 9.15 17.69 -2.83
N GLY A 80 9.89 16.82 -3.50
CA GLY A 80 11.00 16.06 -2.89
C GLY A 80 10.56 14.96 -1.92
N LEU A 81 9.26 14.76 -1.70
CA LEU A 81 8.75 13.70 -0.81
C LEU A 81 8.86 12.33 -1.49
N THR A 82 9.20 11.33 -0.70
CA THR A 82 9.03 9.92 -1.09
C THR A 82 7.57 9.49 -0.96
N THR A 83 7.16 8.51 -1.75
CA THR A 83 5.76 8.09 -1.79
C THR A 83 5.54 6.66 -1.32
N ALA A 84 4.35 6.41 -0.78
CA ALA A 84 3.84 5.10 -0.42
C ALA A 84 2.53 4.80 -1.15
N ASP A 85 2.35 3.56 -1.60
CA ASP A 85 1.05 3.09 -2.12
C ASP A 85 0.68 1.73 -1.51
N GLU A 86 -0.61 1.40 -1.57
CA GLU A 86 -1.12 0.09 -1.22
C GLU A 86 -1.06 -0.82 -2.44
N LEU A 87 -0.31 -1.92 -2.34
CA LEU A 87 -0.24 -2.93 -3.38
C LEU A 87 -1.56 -3.72 -3.41
N LEU A 88 -2.54 -3.21 -4.16
CA LEU A 88 -3.84 -3.85 -4.30
C LEU A 88 -3.82 -4.98 -5.35
N TYR A 89 -3.05 -4.80 -6.41
CA TYR A 89 -2.86 -5.77 -7.48
C TYR A 89 -1.39 -6.07 -7.63
N PRO A 90 -0.90 -7.24 -7.19
CA PRO A 90 0.51 -7.62 -7.32
C PRO A 90 1.05 -7.47 -8.73
N ALA A 91 0.25 -7.80 -9.75
CA ALA A 91 0.61 -7.65 -11.17
C ALA A 91 0.90 -6.19 -11.60
N SER A 92 0.51 -5.18 -10.82
CA SER A 92 0.83 -3.77 -11.11
C SER A 92 2.24 -3.36 -10.64
N LEU A 93 2.87 -4.15 -9.76
CA LEU A 93 4.15 -3.80 -9.15
C LEU A 93 5.24 -3.41 -10.17
N PRO A 94 5.51 -4.18 -11.25
CA PRO A 94 6.58 -3.86 -12.20
C PRO A 94 6.40 -2.52 -12.92
N TYR A 95 5.19 -1.96 -12.87
CA TYR A 95 4.88 -0.69 -13.53
C TYR A 95 5.03 0.54 -12.63
N VAL A 96 5.23 0.35 -11.31
CA VAL A 96 5.21 1.46 -10.35
C VAL A 96 6.30 1.38 -9.29
N GLU A 97 6.99 0.24 -9.14
CA GLU A 97 7.94 -0.01 -8.05
C GLU A 97 9.12 0.98 -8.03
N ASP A 98 9.52 1.51 -9.18
CA ASP A 98 10.60 2.48 -9.31
C ASP A 98 10.26 3.87 -8.69
N LEU A 99 8.97 4.13 -8.41
CA LEU A 99 8.48 5.39 -7.87
C LEU A 99 8.01 5.27 -6.41
N ILE A 100 7.82 4.05 -5.90
CA ILE A 100 7.24 3.81 -4.59
C ILE A 100 8.31 3.39 -3.61
N SER A 101 8.51 4.17 -2.56
CA SER A 101 9.54 3.93 -1.53
C SER A 101 9.02 3.11 -0.34
N TYR A 102 7.72 2.90 -0.25
CA TYR A 102 7.07 2.12 0.81
C TYR A 102 5.80 1.47 0.29
N HIS A 103 5.69 0.16 0.43
CA HIS A 103 4.48 -0.59 0.06
C HIS A 103 3.66 -0.96 1.29
N ALA A 104 2.33 -0.92 1.16
CA ALA A 104 1.44 -1.45 2.16
C ALA A 104 0.60 -2.60 1.60
N ILE A 105 0.49 -3.68 2.35
CA ILE A 105 -0.46 -4.76 2.05
C ILE A 105 -1.72 -4.54 2.87
N GLY A 106 -2.83 -4.43 2.18
CA GLY A 106 -4.12 -4.10 2.76
C GLY A 106 -4.69 -5.20 3.65
N ALA A 107 -5.58 -4.82 4.57
CA ALA A 107 -6.24 -5.75 5.48
C ALA A 107 -7.14 -6.80 4.79
N ARG A 108 -7.51 -6.58 3.53
CA ARG A 108 -8.27 -7.53 2.71
C ARG A 108 -7.36 -8.41 1.83
N SER A 109 -6.08 -8.03 1.71
CA SER A 109 -5.10 -8.69 0.86
C SER A 109 -4.06 -9.49 1.66
N VAL A 110 -3.91 -9.22 2.96
CA VAL A 110 -2.88 -9.82 3.81
C VAL A 110 -3.01 -11.35 3.96
N GLU A 111 -4.20 -11.91 3.71
CA GLU A 111 -4.43 -13.36 3.71
C GLU A 111 -4.07 -14.02 2.37
N ASP A 112 -4.01 -13.23 1.30
CA ASP A 112 -3.76 -13.74 -0.03
C ASP A 112 -2.29 -14.13 -0.22
N GLN A 113 -2.08 -15.32 -0.77
CA GLN A 113 -0.76 -15.92 -0.95
C GLN A 113 0.09 -15.12 -1.94
N GLU A 114 -0.48 -14.66 -3.04
CA GLU A 114 0.26 -13.92 -4.06
C GLU A 114 0.82 -12.60 -3.51
N HIS A 115 0.03 -11.86 -2.72
CA HIS A 115 0.51 -10.65 -2.06
C HIS A 115 1.68 -10.91 -1.12
N ARG A 116 1.64 -12.01 -0.33
CA ARG A 116 2.72 -12.39 0.56
C ARG A 116 4.00 -12.73 -0.19
N PHE A 117 3.87 -13.53 -1.25
CA PHE A 117 5.01 -14.00 -2.03
C PHE A 117 5.62 -12.89 -2.87
N VAL A 118 4.82 -12.06 -3.53
CA VAL A 118 5.33 -10.89 -4.26
C VAL A 118 6.04 -9.94 -3.31
N SER A 119 5.53 -9.75 -2.10
CA SER A 119 6.17 -8.91 -1.07
C SER A 119 7.57 -9.39 -0.68
N SER A 120 7.87 -10.68 -0.81
CA SER A 120 9.21 -11.24 -0.54
C SER A 120 10.26 -10.84 -1.58
N GLY A 121 9.82 -10.36 -2.74
CA GLY A 121 10.69 -9.87 -3.81
C GLY A 121 10.85 -8.34 -3.83
N ILE A 122 10.08 -7.61 -3.03
CA ILE A 122 10.16 -6.15 -2.96
C ILE A 122 11.41 -5.74 -2.17
N SER A 123 12.22 -4.83 -2.71
CA SER A 123 13.41 -4.31 -2.03
C SER A 123 13.12 -3.12 -1.09
N ALA A 124 11.92 -2.55 -1.15
CA ALA A 124 11.48 -1.45 -0.29
C ALA A 124 10.79 -1.96 1.00
N PRO A 125 10.74 -1.14 2.07
CA PRO A 125 9.93 -1.42 3.24
C PRO A 125 8.48 -1.75 2.88
N THR A 126 7.97 -2.87 3.42
CA THR A 126 6.63 -3.36 3.12
C THR A 126 5.86 -3.65 4.41
N GLY A 127 4.80 -2.87 4.64
CA GLY A 127 3.96 -3.00 5.83
C GLY A 127 2.77 -3.92 5.61
N MET A 128 2.66 -4.97 6.43
CA MET A 128 1.55 -5.91 6.45
C MET A 128 0.48 -5.43 7.44
N LYS A 129 -0.72 -5.09 6.96
CA LYS A 129 -1.83 -4.74 7.85
C LYS A 129 -2.45 -6.01 8.42
N ASN A 130 -2.83 -6.00 9.71
CA ASN A 130 -3.69 -7.07 10.21
C ASN A 130 -5.05 -7.04 9.50
N PRO A 131 -5.70 -8.22 9.30
CA PRO A 131 -6.97 -8.32 8.59
C PRO A 131 -8.09 -7.55 9.30
N THR A 132 -9.23 -7.39 8.62
CA THR A 132 -10.40 -6.70 9.18
C THR A 132 -10.97 -7.38 10.41
N SER A 133 -10.74 -8.68 10.61
CA SER A 133 -11.08 -9.43 11.82
C SER A 133 -10.24 -9.03 13.05
N GLY A 134 -9.13 -8.31 12.87
CA GLY A 134 -8.20 -7.97 13.95
C GLY A 134 -7.18 -9.08 14.30
N ASN A 135 -7.20 -10.22 13.62
CA ASN A 135 -6.34 -11.37 13.95
C ASN A 135 -4.86 -11.08 13.63
N LEU A 136 -4.05 -10.93 14.67
CA LEU A 136 -2.62 -10.62 14.54
C LEU A 136 -1.81 -11.80 13.98
N SER A 137 -2.20 -13.06 14.26
CA SER A 137 -1.48 -14.23 13.75
C SER A 137 -1.47 -14.29 12.22
N VAL A 138 -2.54 -13.83 11.56
CA VAL A 138 -2.60 -13.73 10.10
C VAL A 138 -1.55 -12.74 9.58
N MET A 139 -1.42 -11.59 10.24
CA MET A 139 -0.42 -10.57 9.90
C MET A 139 1.01 -11.09 10.13
N PHE A 140 1.27 -11.74 11.27
CA PHE A 140 2.60 -12.31 11.55
C PHE A 140 2.98 -13.39 10.54
N ASN A 141 2.04 -14.26 10.16
CA ASN A 141 2.27 -15.23 9.10
C ASN A 141 2.58 -14.57 7.74
N ALA A 142 1.94 -13.44 7.43
CA ALA A 142 2.23 -12.70 6.21
C ALA A 142 3.62 -12.06 6.23
N ILE A 143 4.02 -11.48 7.38
CA ILE A 143 5.37 -10.94 7.58
C ILE A 143 6.41 -12.05 7.45
N TYR A 144 6.19 -13.19 8.12
CA TYR A 144 7.09 -14.33 8.03
C TYR A 144 7.26 -14.79 6.58
N ALA A 145 6.17 -14.98 5.84
CA ALA A 145 6.22 -15.39 4.44
C ALA A 145 6.99 -14.36 3.57
N ALA A 146 6.75 -13.07 3.80
CA ALA A 146 7.43 -12.01 3.05
C ALA A 146 8.92 -11.88 3.40
N GLN A 147 9.33 -12.20 4.62
CA GLN A 147 10.74 -12.15 5.05
C GLN A 147 11.58 -13.33 4.57
N HIS A 148 10.96 -14.39 4.05
CA HIS A 148 11.65 -15.61 3.62
C HIS A 148 11.64 -15.76 2.10
N PRO A 149 12.62 -16.48 1.52
CA PRO A 149 12.64 -16.81 0.11
C PRO A 149 11.38 -17.58 -0.31
N GLN A 150 10.85 -17.23 -1.48
CA GLN A 150 9.68 -17.87 -2.05
C GLN A 150 9.95 -18.33 -3.48
N ASN A 151 9.27 -19.40 -3.89
CA ASN A 151 9.26 -19.90 -5.26
C ASN A 151 7.80 -20.09 -5.69
N PHE A 152 7.36 -19.34 -6.70
CA PHE A 152 5.94 -19.28 -7.08
C PHE A 152 5.78 -18.89 -8.54
N LEU A 153 4.55 -19.02 -9.06
CA LEU A 153 4.18 -18.54 -10.39
C LEU A 153 3.63 -17.12 -10.29
N PHE A 154 4.25 -16.22 -11.04
CA PHE A 154 3.79 -14.84 -11.17
C PHE A 154 3.76 -14.42 -12.64
N ASN A 155 2.61 -13.95 -13.12
CA ASN A 155 2.41 -13.60 -14.54
C ASN A 155 2.84 -14.72 -15.51
N ALA A 156 2.48 -15.96 -15.19
CA ALA A 156 2.83 -17.18 -15.93
C ALA A 156 4.35 -17.50 -16.02
N GLN A 157 5.16 -16.89 -15.16
CA GLN A 157 6.59 -17.16 -15.04
C GLN A 157 6.92 -17.74 -13.67
N ALA A 158 7.86 -18.66 -13.59
CA ALA A 158 8.43 -19.12 -12.33
C ALA A 158 9.32 -18.00 -11.77
N VAL A 159 9.06 -17.59 -10.54
CA VAL A 159 9.79 -16.53 -9.86
C VAL A 159 10.38 -17.08 -8.57
N GLU A 160 11.63 -16.75 -8.30
CA GLU A 160 12.31 -16.97 -7.03
C GLU A 160 12.66 -15.64 -6.41
N THR A 161 12.45 -15.53 -5.09
CA THR A 161 12.75 -14.33 -4.31
C THR A 161 13.71 -14.64 -3.17
N SER A 162 14.38 -13.62 -2.65
CA SER A 162 15.35 -13.77 -1.56
C SER A 162 14.76 -13.53 -0.16
N GLY A 163 13.52 -13.08 -0.08
CA GLY A 163 12.90 -12.55 1.12
C GLY A 163 13.15 -11.06 1.31
N ASN A 164 12.17 -10.36 1.88
CA ASN A 164 12.23 -8.94 2.18
C ASN A 164 12.41 -8.72 3.70
N PRO A 165 13.64 -8.48 4.20
CA PRO A 165 13.90 -8.28 5.63
C PRO A 165 13.24 -7.00 6.18
N LEU A 166 12.76 -6.11 5.32
CA LEU A 166 12.09 -4.87 5.68
C LEU A 166 10.56 -5.02 5.79
N ALA A 167 10.03 -6.25 5.63
CA ALA A 167 8.62 -6.53 5.88
C ALA A 167 8.32 -6.41 7.38
N HIS A 168 7.26 -5.67 7.72
CA HIS A 168 6.89 -5.36 9.10
C HIS A 168 5.39 -5.17 9.28
N ALA A 169 4.95 -5.03 10.53
CA ALA A 169 3.55 -4.86 10.89
C ALA A 169 3.04 -3.42 10.68
N ILE A 170 1.82 -3.30 10.16
CA ILE A 170 0.98 -2.11 10.30
C ILE A 170 -0.23 -2.49 11.14
N LEU A 171 -0.24 -2.10 12.39
CA LEU A 171 -1.38 -2.37 13.27
C LEU A 171 -2.53 -1.41 13.00
N ARG A 172 -3.74 -1.95 12.94
CA ARG A 172 -4.97 -1.19 12.74
C ARG A 172 -6.08 -1.73 13.64
N GLY A 173 -7.13 -0.94 13.87
CA GLY A 173 -8.33 -1.39 14.55
C GLY A 173 -8.97 -2.60 13.86
N GLY A 174 -9.63 -3.42 14.64
CA GLY A 174 -10.33 -4.62 14.18
C GLY A 174 -11.76 -4.67 14.69
N LEU A 175 -12.32 -5.87 14.76
CA LEU A 175 -13.63 -6.14 15.33
C LEU A 175 -13.45 -7.02 16.58
N ASP A 176 -14.21 -6.72 17.63
CA ASP A 176 -14.34 -7.62 18.77
C ASP A 176 -15.23 -8.83 18.46
N ALA A 177 -15.35 -9.76 19.41
CA ALA A 177 -16.16 -10.96 19.26
C ALA A 177 -17.66 -10.67 19.01
N SER A 178 -18.14 -9.47 19.32
CA SER A 178 -19.51 -9.02 19.04
C SER A 178 -19.66 -8.34 17.68
N GLY A 179 -18.57 -8.16 16.94
CA GLY A 179 -18.53 -7.43 15.66
C GLY A 179 -18.46 -5.91 15.81
N LYS A 180 -18.20 -5.42 17.02
CA LYS A 180 -18.01 -3.98 17.27
C LYS A 180 -16.59 -3.56 16.93
N ASN A 181 -16.43 -2.37 16.32
CA ASN A 181 -15.12 -1.82 16.02
C ASN A 181 -14.29 -1.58 17.27
N ILE A 182 -13.07 -2.07 17.26
CA ILE A 182 -12.01 -1.74 18.20
C ILE A 182 -11.15 -0.66 17.54
N PRO A 183 -11.16 0.59 18.01
CA PRO A 183 -10.55 1.72 17.31
C PRO A 183 -9.03 1.68 17.30
N ASN A 184 -8.40 1.15 18.35
CA ASN A 184 -6.95 1.10 18.51
C ASN A 184 -6.53 -0.23 19.14
N TYR A 185 -5.23 -0.50 19.10
CA TYR A 185 -4.62 -1.65 19.79
C TYR A 185 -4.32 -1.28 21.24
N HIS A 186 -4.43 -2.26 22.10
CA HIS A 186 -3.93 -2.17 23.46
C HIS A 186 -2.39 -2.24 23.43
N TYR A 187 -1.80 -1.73 24.52
CA TYR A 187 -0.34 -1.70 24.64
C TYR A 187 0.27 -3.11 24.53
N GLU A 188 -0.41 -4.12 25.06
CA GLU A 188 -0.02 -5.52 25.03
C GLU A 188 0.10 -6.05 23.60
N ASP A 189 -0.76 -5.61 22.67
CA ASP A 189 -0.72 -6.01 21.26
C ASP A 189 0.53 -5.44 20.53
N LEU A 190 1.10 -4.36 21.05
CA LEU A 190 2.30 -3.74 20.50
C LEU A 190 3.60 -4.43 20.97
N LEU A 191 3.53 -5.24 22.02
CA LEU A 191 4.67 -5.97 22.58
C LEU A 191 4.77 -7.41 22.04
N ALA A 192 3.75 -7.87 21.33
CA ALA A 192 3.72 -9.20 20.72
C ALA A 192 4.52 -9.22 19.41
#